data_43aec614f13d991b7734a503d94d0c9a
#
_entry.id   43aec614f13d991b7734a503d94d0c9a
#
_cell.length_a   1.000
_cell.length_b   1.000
_cell.length_c   1.000
_cell.angle_alpha   90.00
_cell.angle_beta   90.00
_cell.angle_gamma   90.00
#
_symmetry.space_group_name_H-M   'P 1'
#
loop_
_entity.id
_entity.type
_entity.pdbx_description
1 polymer ?
#
loop_
_entity_poly.entity_id
_entity_poly.type
_entity_poly.pdbx_seq_one_letter_code
_entity_poly.pdbx_strand_id
1 'polypeptide(L)'
;CDDKDLPFSGDGTVINSPMLNGLSKNDAIIKIINYFEENKIGKKSINYKLRDWGVSRQRYWGCPIPVIYYDDGTYRVLDKTELPVVLPYDVNLSGKGNALLDHEKWRKLVCSKTSKTAYRETDTLDTFVDSSWYYIRFLNNKNDKPFDVKDVDSFLPVDKYIGGIEHAILHLLYSRFFMKALRDIYKFSVGEPFKQLFTQGMITHKTYRNKTDWVMPKDVALKKGKLIDIKTQDLVTEGPSEKM
;
A
#
# COMPACT_ATOMS: atom_id res chain seq x y z
N CYS A 1 8.08 -42.39 9.57
CA CYS A 1 7.96 -41.40 10.64
C CYS A 1 7.65 -42.15 11.94
N ASP A 2 8.46 -41.99 12.96
CA ASP A 2 8.13 -42.46 14.29
C ASP A 2 6.99 -41.61 14.86
N ASP A 3 6.13 -42.19 15.71
CA ASP A 3 4.97 -41.55 16.33
C ASP A 3 5.35 -40.25 17.10
N LYS A 4 6.63 -40.01 17.31
CA LYS A 4 7.19 -38.82 17.98
C LYS A 4 7.22 -37.57 17.09
N ASP A 5 7.09 -37.73 15.76
CA ASP A 5 7.21 -36.64 14.78
C ASP A 5 5.85 -36.16 14.25
N LEU A 6 4.76 -36.51 14.89
CA LEU A 6 3.41 -36.09 14.51
C LEU A 6 3.03 -34.76 15.20
N PRO A 7 2.39 -33.84 14.48
CA PRO A 7 2.03 -33.88 13.06
C PRO A 7 3.22 -33.61 12.12
N PHE A 8 3.48 -34.51 11.19
CA PHE A 8 4.56 -34.36 10.21
C PHE A 8 4.16 -33.32 9.14
N SER A 9 4.93 -32.28 9.02
CA SER A 9 4.67 -31.16 8.07
C SER A 9 5.64 -31.11 6.89
N GLY A 10 6.63 -32.00 6.84
CA GLY A 10 7.66 -32.06 5.81
C GLY A 10 7.20 -32.67 4.49
N ASP A 11 8.15 -32.86 3.57
CA ASP A 11 7.93 -33.60 2.33
C ASP A 11 8.12 -35.08 2.58
N GLY A 12 7.28 -35.90 1.94
CA GLY A 12 7.32 -37.37 2.09
C GLY A 12 6.38 -38.07 1.12
N THR A 13 6.44 -39.39 1.19
CA THR A 13 5.53 -40.27 0.42
C THR A 13 4.32 -40.61 1.30
N VAL A 14 3.14 -40.49 0.74
CA VAL A 14 1.88 -40.81 1.45
C VAL A 14 1.78 -42.32 1.68
N ILE A 15 1.45 -42.69 2.91
CA ILE A 15 1.19 -44.09 3.33
C ILE A 15 -0.12 -44.16 4.09
N ASN A 16 -0.69 -45.34 4.24
CA ASN A 16 -1.96 -45.59 4.96
C ASN A 16 -3.17 -44.81 4.42
N SER A 17 -3.16 -44.50 3.12
CA SER A 17 -4.24 -43.83 2.41
C SER A 17 -4.49 -44.54 1.09
N PRO A 18 -5.43 -45.51 1.01
CA PRO A 18 -5.53 -46.45 -0.10
C PRO A 18 -5.42 -45.86 -1.50
N MET A 19 -6.09 -44.76 -1.76
CA MET A 19 -6.06 -44.08 -3.07
C MET A 19 -4.83 -43.17 -3.31
N LEU A 20 -4.09 -42.82 -2.26
CA LEU A 20 -2.96 -41.88 -2.33
C LEU A 20 -1.61 -42.51 -2.02
N ASN A 21 -1.59 -43.79 -1.63
CA ASN A 21 -0.35 -44.49 -1.26
C ASN A 21 0.70 -44.41 -2.37
N GLY A 22 1.94 -44.17 -2.00
CA GLY A 22 3.08 -44.09 -2.91
C GLY A 22 3.22 -42.76 -3.65
N LEU A 23 2.30 -41.84 -3.51
CA LEU A 23 2.36 -40.51 -4.14
C LEU A 23 3.20 -39.54 -3.31
N SER A 24 3.85 -38.60 -4.00
CA SER A 24 4.41 -37.41 -3.34
C SER A 24 3.29 -36.55 -2.71
N LYS A 25 3.63 -35.70 -1.76
CA LYS A 25 2.70 -34.76 -1.15
C LYS A 25 1.94 -33.92 -2.20
N ASN A 26 2.64 -33.41 -3.22
CA ASN A 26 2.03 -32.58 -4.26
C ASN A 26 1.07 -33.38 -5.16
N ASP A 27 1.47 -34.56 -5.59
CA ASP A 27 0.64 -35.44 -6.42
C ASP A 27 -0.60 -35.91 -5.65
N ALA A 28 -0.44 -36.22 -4.36
CA ALA A 28 -1.54 -36.60 -3.50
C ALA A 28 -2.57 -35.46 -3.34
N ILE A 29 -2.12 -34.21 -3.16
CA ILE A 29 -3.00 -33.01 -3.09
C ILE A 29 -3.79 -32.85 -4.40
N ILE A 30 -3.13 -32.95 -5.54
CA ILE A 30 -3.79 -32.85 -6.84
C ILE A 30 -4.84 -33.97 -7.00
N LYS A 31 -4.45 -35.20 -6.71
CA LYS A 31 -5.33 -36.36 -6.86
C LYS A 31 -6.57 -36.29 -5.96
N ILE A 32 -6.42 -35.89 -4.69
CA ILE A 32 -7.56 -35.79 -3.77
C ILE A 32 -8.49 -34.63 -4.13
N ILE A 33 -7.95 -33.50 -4.61
CA ILE A 33 -8.77 -32.39 -5.10
C ILE A 33 -9.61 -32.81 -6.29
N ASN A 34 -9.01 -33.47 -7.29
CA ASN A 34 -9.72 -33.97 -8.46
C ASN A 34 -10.83 -34.94 -8.05
N TYR A 35 -10.54 -35.88 -7.14
CA TYR A 35 -11.53 -36.80 -6.60
C TYR A 35 -12.71 -36.08 -5.96
N PHE A 36 -12.46 -35.00 -5.20
CA PHE A 36 -13.53 -34.21 -4.57
C PHE A 36 -14.38 -33.47 -5.59
N GLU A 37 -13.76 -32.91 -6.63
CA GLU A 37 -14.48 -32.23 -7.70
C GLU A 37 -15.33 -33.19 -8.55
N GLU A 38 -14.79 -34.32 -8.94
CA GLU A 38 -15.48 -35.35 -9.70
C GLU A 38 -16.70 -35.91 -8.95
N ASN A 39 -16.56 -36.12 -7.65
CA ASN A 39 -17.64 -36.64 -6.81
C ASN A 39 -18.57 -35.53 -6.25
N LYS A 40 -18.35 -34.26 -6.61
CA LYS A 40 -19.13 -33.09 -6.15
C LYS A 40 -19.19 -32.93 -4.64
N ILE A 41 -18.18 -33.37 -3.89
CA ILE A 41 -18.09 -33.27 -2.43
C ILE A 41 -17.16 -32.13 -1.99
N GLY A 42 -16.49 -31.45 -2.93
CA GLY A 42 -15.64 -30.32 -2.67
C GLY A 42 -15.16 -29.65 -3.95
N LYS A 43 -14.45 -28.56 -3.81
CA LYS A 43 -13.81 -27.83 -4.91
C LYS A 43 -12.44 -27.29 -4.49
N LYS A 44 -11.54 -27.11 -5.45
CA LYS A 44 -10.27 -26.44 -5.22
C LYS A 44 -10.48 -25.02 -4.72
N SER A 45 -9.80 -24.67 -3.64
CA SER A 45 -9.76 -23.32 -3.11
C SER A 45 -8.30 -22.85 -3.03
N ILE A 46 -8.07 -21.62 -3.45
CA ILE A 46 -6.77 -20.97 -3.34
C ILE A 46 -6.89 -19.84 -2.33
N ASN A 47 -6.16 -19.97 -1.22
CA ASN A 47 -6.09 -18.92 -0.21
C ASN A 47 -4.76 -18.18 -0.34
N TYR A 48 -4.83 -16.87 -0.53
CA TYR A 48 -3.64 -16.04 -0.57
C TYR A 48 -3.21 -15.66 0.85
N LYS A 49 -1.92 -15.73 1.13
CA LYS A 49 -1.36 -15.32 2.43
C LYS A 49 -1.28 -13.80 2.58
N LEU A 50 -1.28 -13.08 1.47
CA LEU A 50 -1.27 -11.62 1.47
C LEU A 50 -2.67 -11.11 1.84
N ARG A 51 -2.73 -10.15 2.78
CA ARG A 51 -3.98 -9.48 3.13
C ARG A 51 -4.35 -8.47 2.06
N ASP A 52 -5.65 -8.21 1.90
CA ASP A 52 -6.12 -7.18 1.00
C ASP A 52 -5.58 -5.81 1.39
N TRP A 53 -5.24 -5.01 0.40
CA TRP A 53 -4.85 -3.64 0.61
C TRP A 53 -6.10 -2.76 0.69
N GLY A 54 -6.47 -2.32 1.89
CA GLY A 54 -7.49 -1.31 2.08
C GLY A 54 -6.97 0.04 1.59
N VAL A 55 -7.47 0.52 0.46
CA VAL A 55 -6.94 1.72 -0.22
C VAL A 55 -7.58 3.03 0.25
N SER A 56 -8.65 2.97 1.02
CA SER A 56 -9.44 4.13 1.47
C SER A 56 -8.85 4.75 2.72
N ARG A 57 -8.75 6.08 2.77
CA ARG A 57 -8.20 6.87 3.89
C ARG A 57 -9.09 8.05 4.22
N GLN A 58 -9.36 8.24 5.51
CA GLN A 58 -10.07 9.38 6.08
C GLN A 58 -9.12 10.58 6.20
N ARG A 59 -8.58 11.03 5.07
CA ARG A 59 -7.58 12.10 4.98
C ARG A 59 -7.88 13.02 3.81
N TYR A 60 -7.64 14.30 3.99
CA TYR A 60 -7.73 15.27 2.91
C TYR A 60 -6.70 15.01 1.80
N TRP A 61 -5.45 14.68 2.18
CA TRP A 61 -4.36 14.47 1.24
C TRP A 61 -4.42 13.08 0.61
N GLY A 62 -4.74 13.05 -0.66
CA GLY A 62 -4.82 11.84 -1.48
C GLY A 62 -5.70 12.06 -2.71
N CYS A 63 -5.70 11.10 -3.64
CA CYS A 63 -6.56 11.14 -4.81
C CYS A 63 -8.02 10.89 -4.39
N PRO A 64 -8.98 11.74 -4.78
CA PRO A 64 -10.40 11.53 -4.47
C PRO A 64 -10.93 10.25 -5.12
N ILE A 65 -11.82 9.57 -4.40
CA ILE A 65 -12.50 8.37 -4.90
C ILE A 65 -13.75 8.82 -5.67
N PRO A 66 -13.90 8.48 -6.98
CA PRO A 66 -14.97 8.99 -7.83
C PRO A 66 -16.28 8.24 -7.65
N VAL A 67 -16.82 8.29 -6.43
CA VAL A 67 -18.07 7.63 -6.04
C VAL A 67 -19.02 8.64 -5.38
N ILE A 68 -20.30 8.49 -5.63
CA ILE A 68 -21.36 9.22 -4.92
C ILE A 68 -22.36 8.25 -4.33
N TYR A 69 -22.93 8.60 -3.19
CA TYR A 69 -23.93 7.85 -2.43
C TYR A 69 -25.25 8.57 -2.43
N TYR A 70 -26.36 7.84 -2.44
CA TYR A 70 -27.70 8.38 -2.32
C TYR A 70 -28.29 8.11 -0.94
N ASP A 71 -29.34 8.84 -0.58
CA ASP A 71 -30.02 8.69 0.71
C ASP A 71 -30.64 7.29 0.92
N ASP A 72 -30.91 6.56 -0.16
CA ASP A 72 -31.42 5.18 -0.13
C ASP A 72 -30.32 4.11 0.11
N GLY A 73 -29.09 4.53 0.35
CA GLY A 73 -27.93 3.64 0.58
C GLY A 73 -27.32 3.07 -0.70
N THR A 74 -27.86 3.37 -1.86
CA THR A 74 -27.24 2.99 -3.13
C THR A 74 -26.07 3.93 -3.48
N TYR A 75 -25.17 3.47 -4.35
CA TYR A 75 -24.05 4.28 -4.81
C TYR A 75 -23.84 4.18 -6.32
N ARG A 76 -23.10 5.13 -6.87
CA ARG A 76 -22.72 5.16 -8.26
C ARG A 76 -21.26 5.62 -8.43
N VAL A 77 -20.54 4.96 -9.31
CA VAL A 77 -19.25 5.46 -9.80
C VAL A 77 -19.47 6.59 -10.79
N LEU A 78 -18.67 7.65 -10.71
CA LEU A 78 -18.73 8.77 -11.64
C LEU A 78 -18.20 8.37 -13.03
N ASP A 79 -18.82 8.90 -14.07
CA ASP A 79 -18.35 8.68 -15.43
C ASP A 79 -17.17 9.58 -15.79
N LYS A 80 -16.47 9.25 -16.87
CA LYS A 80 -15.33 10.05 -17.37
C LYS A 80 -15.66 11.52 -17.60
N THR A 81 -16.89 11.84 -17.97
CA THR A 81 -17.36 13.23 -18.19
C THR A 81 -17.57 14.01 -16.91
N GLU A 82 -17.63 13.33 -15.76
CA GLU A 82 -17.80 13.91 -14.44
C GLU A 82 -16.45 14.03 -13.69
N LEU A 83 -15.36 13.64 -14.33
CA LEU A 83 -14.00 13.74 -13.80
C LEU A 83 -13.28 14.98 -14.33
N PRO A 84 -12.31 15.51 -13.58
CA PRO A 84 -11.82 15.04 -12.28
C PRO A 84 -12.71 15.46 -11.11
N VAL A 85 -12.71 14.67 -10.03
CA VAL A 85 -13.23 15.13 -8.73
C VAL A 85 -12.18 16.04 -8.11
N VAL A 86 -12.48 17.33 -8.00
CA VAL A 86 -11.55 18.32 -7.44
C VAL A 86 -11.82 18.49 -5.95
N LEU A 87 -10.77 18.39 -5.14
CA LEU A 87 -10.84 18.65 -3.70
C LEU A 87 -11.06 20.15 -3.42
N PRO A 88 -11.83 20.50 -2.38
CA PRO A 88 -12.04 21.90 -2.00
C PRO A 88 -10.78 22.49 -1.38
N TYR A 89 -10.49 23.77 -1.62
CA TYR A 89 -9.32 24.46 -1.06
C TYR A 89 -9.61 25.10 0.31
N ASP A 90 -10.87 25.33 0.63
CA ASP A 90 -11.36 26.00 1.85
C ASP A 90 -11.65 25.00 2.98
N VAL A 91 -10.78 24.01 3.16
CA VAL A 91 -10.94 22.92 4.14
C VAL A 91 -10.33 23.31 5.48
N ASN A 92 -11.05 23.06 6.56
CA ASN A 92 -10.51 23.19 7.91
C ASN A 92 -9.71 21.95 8.31
N LEU A 93 -8.38 22.05 8.29
CA LEU A 93 -7.46 20.99 8.70
C LEU A 93 -7.18 21.06 10.22
N SER A 94 -8.21 20.92 11.04
CA SER A 94 -8.08 20.96 12.51
C SER A 94 -7.32 19.78 13.12
N GLY A 95 -6.94 18.78 12.31
CA GLY A 95 -6.28 17.55 12.75
C GLY A 95 -7.20 16.54 13.47
N LYS A 96 -8.49 16.83 13.55
CA LYS A 96 -9.50 15.93 14.13
C LYS A 96 -10.53 15.53 13.07
N GLY A 97 -10.80 14.24 12.96
CA GLY A 97 -11.81 13.69 12.06
C GLY A 97 -11.45 13.75 10.57
N ASN A 98 -12.46 13.50 9.72
CA ASN A 98 -12.35 13.58 8.28
C ASN A 98 -12.79 14.97 7.79
N ALA A 99 -11.83 15.81 7.41
CA ALA A 99 -12.09 17.19 7.00
C ALA A 99 -13.00 17.33 5.77
N LEU A 100 -13.05 16.33 4.89
CA LEU A 100 -13.97 16.30 3.74
C LEU A 100 -15.41 15.95 4.14
N LEU A 101 -15.57 15.13 5.16
CA LEU A 101 -16.88 14.79 5.72
C LEU A 101 -17.60 16.04 6.28
N ASP A 102 -16.83 16.91 6.92
CA ASP A 102 -17.34 18.15 7.53
C ASP A 102 -17.59 19.28 6.51
N HIS A 103 -17.10 19.11 5.26
CA HIS A 103 -17.24 20.11 4.21
C HIS A 103 -18.54 19.92 3.39
N GLU A 104 -19.67 20.35 3.95
CA GLU A 104 -21.01 20.08 3.39
C GLU A 104 -21.21 20.59 1.97
N LYS A 105 -20.71 21.80 1.65
CA LYS A 105 -20.82 22.40 0.31
C LYS A 105 -20.15 21.58 -0.79
N TRP A 106 -19.04 20.92 -0.49
CA TRP A 106 -18.36 20.07 -1.44
C TRP A 106 -18.96 18.66 -1.47
N ARG A 107 -19.30 18.13 -0.31
CA ARG A 107 -19.80 16.76 -0.15
C ARG A 107 -21.15 16.57 -0.81
N LYS A 108 -22.11 17.49 -0.57
CA LYS A 108 -23.48 17.40 -1.06
C LYS A 108 -23.60 17.94 -2.49
N LEU A 109 -24.27 17.20 -3.36
CA LEU A 109 -24.52 17.60 -4.75
C LEU A 109 -25.88 17.07 -5.23
N VAL A 110 -26.32 17.60 -6.37
CA VAL A 110 -27.44 17.01 -7.12
C VAL A 110 -26.84 16.20 -8.29
N CYS A 111 -27.15 14.92 -8.34
CA CYS A 111 -26.66 14.08 -9.40
C CYS A 111 -27.25 14.49 -10.74
N SER A 112 -26.40 14.84 -11.72
CA SER A 112 -26.82 15.30 -13.05
C SER A 112 -27.66 14.29 -13.84
N LYS A 113 -27.47 13.00 -13.57
CA LYS A 113 -28.18 11.91 -14.29
C LYS A 113 -29.52 11.54 -13.68
N THR A 114 -29.65 11.64 -12.36
CA THR A 114 -30.84 11.17 -11.64
C THR A 114 -31.66 12.30 -11.02
N SER A 115 -31.12 13.52 -11.01
CA SER A 115 -31.69 14.69 -10.32
C SER A 115 -31.93 14.48 -8.82
N LYS A 116 -31.38 13.41 -8.25
CA LYS A 116 -31.46 13.09 -6.82
C LYS A 116 -30.32 13.79 -6.06
N THR A 117 -30.57 14.09 -4.78
CA THR A 117 -29.50 14.46 -3.85
C THR A 117 -28.54 13.30 -3.69
N ALA A 118 -27.26 13.61 -3.70
CA ALA A 118 -26.20 12.64 -3.52
C ALA A 118 -25.06 13.28 -2.72
N TYR A 119 -24.18 12.41 -2.20
CA TYR A 119 -23.03 12.80 -1.40
C TYR A 119 -21.76 12.18 -1.98
N ARG A 120 -20.72 13.00 -2.18
CA ARG A 120 -19.41 12.49 -2.60
C ARG A 120 -18.81 11.59 -1.53
N GLU A 121 -18.06 10.59 -1.98
CA GLU A 121 -17.12 9.90 -1.11
C GLU A 121 -16.16 10.91 -0.48
N THR A 122 -15.98 10.81 0.83
CA THR A 122 -15.13 11.72 1.61
C THR A 122 -13.77 11.13 1.96
N ASP A 123 -13.59 9.83 1.72
CA ASP A 123 -12.28 9.22 1.79
C ASP A 123 -11.47 9.56 0.54
N THR A 124 -10.17 9.57 0.69
CA THR A 124 -9.21 9.64 -0.42
C THR A 124 -8.46 8.33 -0.53
N LEU A 125 -7.88 8.07 -1.69
CA LEU A 125 -7.01 6.91 -1.87
C LEU A 125 -5.73 7.08 -1.04
N ASP A 126 -5.21 5.96 -0.54
CA ASP A 126 -3.87 5.88 0.04
C ASP A 126 -2.85 6.49 -0.92
N THR A 127 -1.96 7.33 -0.42
CA THR A 127 -0.93 8.01 -1.24
C THR A 127 -0.01 7.04 -1.97
N PHE A 128 0.11 5.80 -1.50
CA PHE A 128 0.82 4.75 -2.23
C PHE A 128 0.14 4.35 -3.54
N VAL A 129 -1.14 4.63 -3.74
CA VAL A 129 -1.80 4.43 -5.03
C VAL A 129 -1.14 5.32 -6.09
N ASP A 130 -0.94 6.61 -5.80
CA ASP A 130 -0.29 7.54 -6.73
C ASP A 130 1.20 7.22 -6.89
N SER A 131 1.92 7.02 -5.80
CA SER A 131 3.36 6.75 -5.83
C SER A 131 3.72 5.40 -6.46
N SER A 132 2.76 4.47 -6.56
CA SER A 132 3.01 3.13 -7.13
C SER A 132 3.25 3.13 -8.64
N TRP A 133 2.88 4.18 -9.34
CA TRP A 133 3.04 4.27 -10.79
C TRP A 133 3.60 5.61 -11.30
N TYR A 134 4.05 6.51 -10.40
CA TYR A 134 4.54 7.84 -10.77
C TYR A 134 5.67 7.79 -11.80
N TYR A 135 6.57 6.80 -11.71
CA TYR A 135 7.68 6.60 -12.64
C TYR A 135 7.21 6.27 -14.06
N ILE A 136 6.04 5.65 -14.23
CA ILE A 136 5.40 5.46 -15.53
C ILE A 136 4.89 6.81 -16.05
N ARG A 137 4.25 7.62 -15.21
CA ARG A 137 3.75 8.95 -15.59
C ARG A 137 4.87 9.91 -15.99
N PHE A 138 6.05 9.78 -15.41
CA PHE A 138 7.22 10.60 -15.74
C PHE A 138 7.71 10.45 -17.17
N LEU A 139 7.45 9.33 -17.81
CA LEU A 139 7.88 9.08 -19.20
C LEU A 139 7.25 10.09 -20.16
N ASN A 140 5.99 10.44 -19.95
CA ASN A 140 5.30 11.44 -20.75
C ASN A 140 4.23 12.19 -19.94
N ASN A 141 4.66 13.19 -19.18
CA ASN A 141 3.79 13.95 -18.29
C ASN A 141 2.88 14.97 -18.99
N LYS A 142 3.10 15.24 -20.26
CA LYS A 142 2.31 16.18 -21.07
C LYS A 142 1.14 15.54 -21.81
N ASN A 143 1.05 14.22 -21.81
CA ASN A 143 -0.01 13.49 -22.46
C ASN A 143 -1.30 13.55 -21.62
N ASP A 144 -2.46 13.70 -22.28
CA ASP A 144 -3.79 13.59 -21.63
C ASP A 144 -4.12 12.18 -21.17
N LYS A 145 -3.45 11.16 -21.73
CA LYS A 145 -3.53 9.78 -21.26
C LYS A 145 -2.63 9.58 -20.02
N PRO A 146 -2.92 8.61 -19.19
CA PRO A 146 -2.07 8.27 -18.03
C PRO A 146 -0.60 8.03 -18.44
N PHE A 147 -0.40 7.30 -19.52
CA PHE A 147 0.90 7.02 -20.14
C PHE A 147 0.71 6.49 -21.58
N ASP A 148 1.82 6.40 -22.34
CA ASP A 148 1.86 5.72 -23.62
C ASP A 148 2.55 4.35 -23.47
N VAL A 149 1.95 3.30 -24.01
CA VAL A 149 2.48 1.92 -23.96
C VAL A 149 3.86 1.83 -24.61
N LYS A 150 4.08 2.57 -25.72
CA LYS A 150 5.39 2.58 -26.41
C LYS A 150 6.49 3.16 -25.53
N ASP A 151 6.17 4.22 -24.76
CA ASP A 151 7.14 4.82 -23.83
C ASP A 151 7.46 3.83 -22.70
N VAL A 152 6.45 3.12 -22.19
CA VAL A 152 6.68 2.07 -21.16
C VAL A 152 7.61 0.99 -21.69
N ASP A 153 7.36 0.44 -22.86
CA ASP A 153 8.19 -0.63 -23.44
C ASP A 153 9.60 -0.16 -23.83
N SER A 154 9.77 1.14 -24.10
CA SER A 154 11.07 1.70 -24.52
C SER A 154 11.97 2.09 -23.36
N PHE A 155 11.40 2.56 -22.25
CA PHE A 155 12.15 3.19 -21.16
C PHE A 155 12.15 2.37 -19.86
N LEU A 156 11.23 1.44 -19.67
CA LEU A 156 11.17 0.62 -18.47
C LEU A 156 11.74 -0.80 -18.73
N PRO A 157 12.24 -1.47 -17.68
CA PRO A 157 12.28 -1.08 -16.26
C PRO A 157 13.30 0.04 -15.98
N VAL A 158 13.08 0.77 -14.89
CA VAL A 158 14.05 1.77 -14.39
C VAL A 158 15.39 1.08 -14.08
N ASP A 159 16.51 1.58 -14.58
CA ASP A 159 17.80 0.90 -14.44
C ASP A 159 18.27 0.81 -13.00
N LYS A 160 18.22 1.92 -12.26
CA LYS A 160 18.59 1.98 -10.84
C LYS A 160 17.54 2.74 -10.05
N TYR A 161 17.03 2.11 -9.01
CA TYR A 161 16.07 2.70 -8.09
C TYR A 161 16.68 2.77 -6.69
N ILE A 162 16.77 3.98 -6.15
CA ILE A 162 17.48 4.27 -4.91
C ILE A 162 16.48 4.74 -3.86
N GLY A 163 16.49 4.11 -2.69
CA GLY A 163 15.56 4.47 -1.62
C GLY A 163 15.86 3.76 -0.31
N GLY A 164 15.04 4.05 0.72
CA GLY A 164 15.15 3.42 2.03
C GLY A 164 14.68 1.97 2.01
N ILE A 165 15.28 1.15 2.88
CA ILE A 165 14.92 -0.26 3.03
C ILE A 165 13.47 -0.47 3.51
N GLU A 166 12.91 0.49 4.23
CA GLU A 166 11.54 0.47 4.71
C GLU A 166 10.50 0.34 3.62
N HIS A 167 10.83 0.78 2.40
CA HIS A 167 9.94 0.71 1.25
C HIS A 167 9.82 -0.69 0.65
N ALA A 168 10.63 -1.66 1.08
CA ALA A 168 10.59 -3.03 0.55
C ALA A 168 9.21 -3.70 0.69
N ILE A 169 8.51 -3.43 1.80
CA ILE A 169 7.17 -3.95 2.10
C ILE A 169 6.06 -2.91 1.92
N LEU A 170 6.38 -1.74 1.41
CA LEU A 170 5.45 -0.63 1.16
C LEU A 170 5.48 -0.26 -0.33
N HIS A 171 6.09 0.86 -0.67
CA HIS A 171 6.13 1.41 -2.01
C HIS A 171 6.63 0.41 -3.07
N LEU A 172 7.71 -0.33 -2.81
CA LEU A 172 8.26 -1.28 -3.79
C LEU A 172 7.30 -2.44 -4.07
N LEU A 173 6.61 -2.95 -3.04
CA LEU A 173 5.60 -3.99 -3.19
C LEU A 173 4.43 -3.50 -4.04
N TYR A 174 3.93 -2.30 -3.74
CA TYR A 174 2.80 -1.72 -4.48
C TYR A 174 3.18 -1.35 -5.92
N SER A 175 4.39 -0.83 -6.15
CA SER A 175 4.89 -0.55 -7.50
C SER A 175 4.95 -1.82 -8.35
N ARG A 176 5.39 -2.94 -7.80
CA ARG A 176 5.39 -4.24 -8.49
C ARG A 176 3.97 -4.72 -8.79
N PHE A 177 3.06 -4.58 -7.84
CA PHE A 177 1.64 -4.91 -8.03
C PHE A 177 1.04 -4.08 -9.17
N PHE A 178 1.19 -2.75 -9.11
CA PHE A 178 0.68 -1.84 -10.14
C PHE A 178 1.27 -2.15 -11.52
N MET A 179 2.59 -2.38 -11.61
CA MET A 179 3.24 -2.71 -12.87
C MET A 179 2.62 -3.96 -13.51
N LYS A 180 2.39 -5.01 -12.72
CA LYS A 180 1.78 -6.26 -13.21
C LYS A 180 0.32 -6.07 -13.59
N ALA A 181 -0.46 -5.37 -12.78
CA ALA A 181 -1.86 -5.09 -13.05
C ALA A 181 -2.04 -4.22 -14.31
N LEU A 182 -1.25 -3.15 -14.43
CA LEU A 182 -1.27 -2.29 -15.61
C LEU A 182 -0.82 -3.01 -16.88
N ARG A 183 0.22 -3.87 -16.79
CA ARG A 183 0.63 -4.73 -17.89
C ARG A 183 -0.51 -5.62 -18.37
N ASP A 184 -1.25 -6.23 -17.46
CA ASP A 184 -2.35 -7.13 -17.81
C ASP A 184 -3.52 -6.38 -18.45
N ILE A 185 -3.72 -5.09 -18.09
CA ILE A 185 -4.76 -4.23 -18.66
C ILE A 185 -4.33 -3.64 -20.02
N TYR A 186 -3.14 -3.04 -20.08
CA TYR A 186 -2.66 -2.26 -21.23
C TYR A 186 -1.78 -3.05 -22.21
N LYS A 187 -1.41 -4.31 -21.86
CA LYS A 187 -0.69 -5.26 -22.71
C LYS A 187 0.72 -4.83 -23.13
N PHE A 188 1.44 -4.07 -22.32
CA PHE A 188 2.87 -3.84 -22.51
C PHE A 188 3.73 -5.03 -22.02
N SER A 189 5.02 -5.07 -22.41
CA SER A 189 5.88 -6.24 -22.21
C SER A 189 6.55 -6.29 -20.84
N VAL A 190 6.75 -5.14 -20.20
CA VAL A 190 7.56 -5.01 -18.97
C VAL A 190 6.83 -5.57 -17.75
N GLY A 191 7.47 -6.51 -17.05
CA GLY A 191 6.88 -7.20 -15.91
C GLY A 191 7.33 -6.70 -14.53
N GLU A 192 8.47 -6.04 -14.46
CA GLU A 192 9.05 -5.52 -13.20
C GLU A 192 9.36 -4.03 -13.36
N PRO A 193 9.08 -3.18 -12.36
CA PRO A 193 9.26 -1.74 -12.47
C PRO A 193 10.73 -1.32 -12.43
N PHE A 194 11.57 -2.03 -11.70
CA PHE A 194 12.95 -1.67 -11.41
C PHE A 194 13.89 -2.84 -11.72
N LYS A 195 14.99 -2.54 -12.44
CA LYS A 195 16.02 -3.51 -12.82
C LYS A 195 16.98 -3.78 -11.66
N GLN A 196 17.36 -2.74 -10.95
CA GLN A 196 18.22 -2.82 -9.78
C GLN A 196 17.71 -1.92 -8.66
N LEU A 197 17.74 -2.43 -7.44
CA LEU A 197 17.44 -1.68 -6.23
C LEU A 197 18.74 -1.41 -5.48
N PHE A 198 18.92 -0.16 -5.07
CA PHE A 198 19.98 0.22 -4.15
C PHE A 198 19.32 0.77 -2.89
N THR A 199 19.35 -0.01 -1.83
CA THR A 199 18.74 0.36 -0.56
C THR A 199 19.74 1.13 0.30
N GLN A 200 19.39 2.36 0.63
CA GLN A 200 20.16 3.17 1.57
C GLN A 200 19.94 2.68 2.99
N GLY A 201 20.97 2.76 3.83
CA GLY A 201 20.83 2.58 5.27
C GLY A 201 19.97 3.70 5.87
N MET A 202 19.32 3.41 7.01
CA MET A 202 18.60 4.43 7.75
C MET A 202 19.61 5.42 8.38
N ILE A 203 19.31 6.70 8.25
CA ILE A 203 20.04 7.74 8.99
C ILE A 203 19.52 7.68 10.43
N THR A 204 20.42 7.39 11.35
CA THR A 204 20.12 7.32 12.78
C THR A 204 20.94 8.36 13.53
N HIS A 205 20.38 8.85 14.62
CA HIS A 205 21.07 9.73 15.55
C HIS A 205 20.71 9.37 16.98
N LYS A 206 21.59 9.65 17.92
CA LYS A 206 21.28 9.54 19.33
C LYS A 206 20.14 10.46 19.69
N THR A 207 19.25 9.98 20.51
CA THR A 207 18.14 10.76 21.04
C THR A 207 18.57 11.51 22.31
N TYR A 208 17.98 12.66 22.55
CA TYR A 208 18.26 13.51 23.69
C TYR A 208 16.98 13.94 24.36
N ARG A 209 16.94 13.88 25.70
CA ARG A 209 15.77 14.27 26.48
C ARG A 209 16.16 15.06 27.73
N ASN A 210 15.50 16.18 27.98
CA ASN A 210 15.52 16.84 29.27
C ASN A 210 14.41 16.26 30.16
N LYS A 211 14.08 16.90 31.28
CA LYS A 211 13.07 16.40 32.23
C LYS A 211 11.66 16.34 31.68
N THR A 212 11.33 17.18 30.70
CA THR A 212 9.97 17.37 30.20
C THR A 212 9.83 16.94 28.74
N ASP A 213 10.82 17.24 27.88
CA ASP A 213 10.69 17.13 26.43
C ASP A 213 11.92 16.51 25.75
N TRP A 214 11.73 16.17 24.47
CA TRP A 214 12.79 15.83 23.56
C TRP A 214 13.59 17.09 23.18
N VAL A 215 14.92 16.94 23.14
CA VAL A 215 15.85 18.03 22.78
C VAL A 215 16.47 17.72 21.43
N MET A 216 16.42 18.67 20.50
CA MET A 216 17.05 18.48 19.21
C MET A 216 18.57 18.37 19.36
N PRO A 217 19.26 17.49 18.59
CA PRO A 217 20.72 17.33 18.69
C PRO A 217 21.50 18.65 18.57
N LYS A 218 21.04 19.57 17.71
CA LYS A 218 21.65 20.91 17.54
C LYS A 218 21.56 21.81 18.77
N ASP A 219 20.60 21.52 19.63
CA ASP A 219 20.35 22.31 20.86
C ASP A 219 21.02 21.68 22.10
N VAL A 220 21.83 20.60 21.92
CA VAL A 220 22.58 19.94 22.98
C VAL A 220 24.04 20.41 22.96
N ALA A 221 24.54 20.82 24.10
CA ALA A 221 25.95 21.18 24.28
C ALA A 221 26.58 20.45 25.47
N LEU A 222 27.89 20.20 25.37
CA LEU A 222 28.68 19.64 26.46
C LEU A 222 29.29 20.79 27.29
N LYS A 223 28.84 20.95 28.53
CA LYS A 223 29.42 21.93 29.48
C LYS A 223 29.89 21.19 30.75
N LYS A 224 31.14 21.37 31.11
CA LYS A 224 31.77 20.76 32.27
C LYS A 224 31.49 19.25 32.41
N GLY A 225 31.57 18.52 31.27
CA GLY A 225 31.34 17.07 31.22
C GLY A 225 29.88 16.62 31.32
N LYS A 226 28.91 17.53 31.24
CA LYS A 226 27.47 17.22 31.26
C LYS A 226 26.81 17.74 30.02
N LEU A 227 25.85 16.96 29.44
CA LEU A 227 25.02 17.38 28.35
C LEU A 227 23.93 18.32 28.89
N ILE A 228 23.78 19.46 28.27
CA ILE A 228 22.78 20.46 28.59
C ILE A 228 22.03 20.92 27.34
N ASP A 229 20.78 21.26 27.52
CA ASP A 229 19.97 21.97 26.53
C ASP A 229 20.41 23.45 26.54
N ILE A 230 20.86 23.95 25.39
CA ILE A 230 21.34 25.35 25.30
C ILE A 230 20.22 26.39 25.47
N LYS A 231 18.97 26.00 25.24
CA LYS A 231 17.80 26.90 25.37
C LYS A 231 17.32 27.00 26.79
N THR A 232 17.17 25.86 27.49
CA THR A 232 16.61 25.81 28.84
C THR A 232 17.67 25.73 29.93
N GLN A 233 18.93 25.41 29.57
CA GLN A 233 20.03 25.13 30.49
C GLN A 233 19.83 23.90 31.36
N ASP A 234 18.83 23.06 31.07
CA ASP A 234 18.56 21.83 31.78
C ASP A 234 19.57 20.71 31.42
N LEU A 235 19.74 19.79 32.33
CA LEU A 235 20.51 18.57 32.07
C LEU A 235 19.76 17.72 31.02
N VAL A 236 20.52 17.19 30.08
CA VAL A 236 20.02 16.32 29.02
C VAL A 236 20.56 14.91 29.23
N THR A 237 19.70 13.92 29.10
CA THR A 237 20.06 12.50 29.07
C THR A 237 20.12 12.04 27.62
N GLU A 238 21.21 11.35 27.29
CA GLU A 238 21.40 10.70 26.00
C GLU A 238 20.66 9.34 25.99
N GLY A 239 19.87 9.10 24.95
CA GLY A 239 19.16 7.86 24.69
C GLY A 239 19.75 7.08 23.52
N PRO A 240 19.11 5.97 23.13
CA PRO A 240 19.53 5.14 22.00
C PRO A 240 19.55 5.91 20.69
N SER A 241 20.29 5.38 19.71
CA SER A 241 20.21 5.86 18.33
C SER A 241 18.91 5.38 17.70
N GLU A 242 18.10 6.32 17.24
CA GLU A 242 16.84 6.05 16.56
C GLU A 242 16.83 6.67 15.16
N LYS A 243 15.90 6.26 14.34
CA LYS A 243 15.71 6.85 13.00
C LYS A 243 15.39 8.34 13.13
N MET A 244 16.10 9.17 12.35
CA MET A 244 15.83 10.61 12.23
C MET A 244 14.57 10.87 11.41
#